data_1b6034f177d996ad7ca9115e1fd368fa
#
_entry.id   1b6034f177d996ad7ca9115e1fd368fa
#
_cell.length_a   1.000
_cell.length_b   1.000
_cell.length_c   1.000
_cell.angle_alpha   90.00
_cell.angle_beta   90.00
_cell.angle_gamma   90.00
#
_symmetry.space_group_name_H-M   'P 1'
#
loop_
_entity.id
_entity.type
_entity.pdbx_description
1 polymer ?
#
loop_
_entity_poly.entity_id
_entity_poly.type
_entity_poly.pdbx_seq_one_letter_code
_entity_poly.pdbx_strand_id
1 'polypeptide(L)'
;MTHVIEQWMRCRSTRIAACVAALMMSALMTTARAETPPPAPAPMPVRDALLPYLDARHVSLPSSDELRALRERRIPGFSRQTKLACSACHYGFPQLTPFGRLFKLNGYTLSGLPTIEAGDSSHTSLKLAPFPPVSAMAVASYTHLSTTVPGTQNNSAVFPDQLSVFLAGEITPKLGAFVQLTYAAPDGSIGLDNTEFRFADRTHLFSQELLYGVTLNNNPTMQDVWNTVPAWQFPFMTSSAAPSPTASTLVEGALGQQVVGLGGYALWHQLVYAEVTAYRSAQQGTATPLDATASTVTHNVIPYWRVALQHPIGHSYLMVGTYGLSGRLYPSGISGATDRYTDAAADLQFERPITPGVLVVRSTFIHESQTLDALASGDTPGAANLHNTLEVFRANASYMPSTRLNFTLGYFSTSGTADGLLYPADPVTGSGTGSPRSNGGIGELDFNAWQNTRLGLQYTVYGKFNGASSSYDGAGRNASDNDTLFIFAWLAF
;
A
#
# COMPACT_ATOMS: atom_id res chain seq x y z
N MET A 1 -21.16 24.15 -28.69
CA MET A 1 -20.85 24.44 -27.28
C MET A 1 -20.17 23.23 -26.60
N THR A 2 -20.48 22.01 -26.96
CA THR A 2 -19.91 20.77 -26.42
C THR A 2 -18.42 20.57 -26.72
N HIS A 3 -17.95 20.93 -27.92
CA HIS A 3 -16.51 20.78 -28.31
C HIS A 3 -15.54 21.70 -27.55
N VAL A 4 -16.01 22.85 -27.04
CA VAL A 4 -15.17 23.80 -26.28
C VAL A 4 -14.95 23.31 -24.84
N ILE A 5 -15.92 22.60 -24.29
CA ILE A 5 -15.84 22.05 -22.91
C ILE A 5 -14.89 20.84 -22.86
N GLU A 6 -14.88 19.99 -23.89
CA GLU A 6 -13.92 18.87 -23.98
C GLU A 6 -12.47 19.34 -24.18
N GLN A 7 -12.25 20.36 -24.99
CA GLN A 7 -10.90 20.95 -25.14
C GLN A 7 -10.44 21.63 -23.83
N TRP A 8 -11.36 22.19 -23.07
CA TRP A 8 -11.05 22.86 -21.80
C TRP A 8 -10.72 21.87 -20.68
N MET A 9 -11.34 20.69 -20.67
CA MET A 9 -11.02 19.63 -19.70
C MET A 9 -9.69 18.92 -20.00
N ARG A 10 -9.35 18.68 -21.26
CA ARG A 10 -8.03 18.13 -21.66
C ARG A 10 -6.87 19.07 -21.37
N CYS A 11 -7.12 20.39 -21.38
CA CYS A 11 -6.11 21.41 -21.06
C CYS A 11 -5.95 21.62 -19.53
N ARG A 12 -6.90 21.22 -18.70
CA ARG A 12 -6.83 21.40 -17.24
C ARG A 12 -5.97 20.36 -16.53
N SER A 13 -5.99 19.09 -16.93
CA SER A 13 -5.21 18.05 -16.26
C SER A 13 -3.69 18.25 -16.41
N THR A 14 -3.23 18.64 -17.60
CA THR A 14 -1.82 18.99 -17.85
C THR A 14 -1.42 20.34 -17.23
N ARG A 15 -2.35 21.29 -17.09
CA ARG A 15 -2.08 22.60 -16.47
C ARG A 15 -2.09 22.52 -14.95
N ILE A 16 -2.91 21.67 -14.34
CA ILE A 16 -2.90 21.46 -12.87
C ILE A 16 -1.58 20.81 -12.44
N ALA A 17 -1.08 19.80 -13.15
CA ALA A 17 0.22 19.21 -12.89
C ALA A 17 1.36 20.24 -13.08
N ALA A 18 1.29 21.08 -14.11
CA ALA A 18 2.27 22.14 -14.35
C ALA A 18 2.16 23.30 -13.35
N CYS A 19 0.97 23.65 -12.90
CA CYS A 19 0.77 24.68 -11.85
C CYS A 19 1.22 24.21 -10.48
N VAL A 20 0.99 22.95 -10.13
CA VAL A 20 1.50 22.36 -8.88
C VAL A 20 3.02 22.29 -8.91
N ALA A 21 3.62 21.90 -10.03
CA ALA A 21 5.08 21.90 -10.19
C ALA A 21 5.69 23.32 -10.17
N ALA A 22 5.02 24.31 -10.76
CA ALA A 22 5.46 25.72 -10.74
C ALA A 22 5.30 26.37 -9.35
N LEU A 23 4.23 26.07 -8.63
CA LEU A 23 4.04 26.52 -7.22
C LEU A 23 5.07 25.88 -6.29
N MET A 24 5.45 24.62 -6.55
CA MET A 24 6.50 23.93 -5.80
C MET A 24 7.90 24.53 -6.07
N MET A 25 8.21 24.90 -7.32
CA MET A 25 9.48 25.59 -7.66
C MET A 25 9.55 27.01 -7.08
N SER A 26 8.47 27.76 -7.05
CA SER A 26 8.47 29.14 -6.48
C SER A 26 8.62 29.14 -4.96
N ALA A 27 8.10 28.14 -4.24
CA ALA A 27 8.30 27.98 -2.80
C ALA A 27 9.76 27.60 -2.44
N LEU A 28 10.47 26.95 -3.37
CA LEU A 28 11.90 26.58 -3.20
C LEU A 28 12.84 27.78 -3.41
N MET A 29 12.45 28.83 -4.13
CA MET A 29 13.32 29.97 -4.44
C MET A 29 13.26 31.11 -3.42
N THR A 30 12.30 31.11 -2.49
CA THR A 30 12.11 32.22 -1.54
C THR A 30 12.86 32.07 -0.19
N THR A 31 13.61 30.99 0.03
CA THR A 31 14.30 30.77 1.30
C THR A 31 15.83 30.82 1.25
N ALA A 32 16.41 31.24 0.14
CA ALA A 32 17.88 31.38 0.02
C ALA A 32 18.35 32.74 0.54
N ARG A 33 18.42 32.92 1.86
CA ARG A 33 19.29 33.94 2.49
C ARG A 33 20.51 33.21 3.01
N ALA A 34 21.69 33.57 2.45
CA ALA A 34 22.97 32.98 2.80
C ALA A 34 23.41 33.43 4.19
N GLU A 35 23.30 32.54 5.17
CA GLU A 35 24.07 32.55 6.38
C GLU A 35 25.16 31.47 6.28
N THR A 36 26.39 31.80 6.71
CA THR A 36 27.51 30.86 6.73
C THR A 36 27.16 29.67 7.60
N PRO A 37 27.22 28.43 7.06
CA PRO A 37 26.84 27.27 7.82
C PRO A 37 27.80 27.00 8.98
N PRO A 38 27.27 26.62 10.17
CA PRO A 38 28.09 26.08 11.24
C PRO A 38 28.74 24.75 10.78
N PRO A 39 29.87 24.33 11.37
CA PRO A 39 30.52 23.08 11.02
C PRO A 39 29.52 21.93 11.16
N ALA A 40 29.50 21.04 10.15
CA ALA A 40 28.57 19.91 10.10
C ALA A 40 28.68 19.08 11.39
N PRO A 41 27.58 18.85 12.10
CA PRO A 41 27.57 17.95 13.25
C PRO A 41 27.97 16.55 12.81
N ALA A 42 28.72 15.84 13.67
CA ALA A 42 29.01 14.42 13.44
C ALA A 42 27.71 13.63 13.18
N PRO A 43 27.74 12.61 12.32
CA PRO A 43 26.53 11.86 12.00
C PRO A 43 25.88 11.31 13.27
N MET A 44 24.70 11.81 13.63
CA MET A 44 23.93 11.32 14.77
C MET A 44 23.55 9.86 14.52
N PRO A 45 23.70 8.97 15.52
CA PRO A 45 23.15 7.64 15.45
C PRO A 45 21.66 7.73 15.08
N VAL A 46 21.16 6.84 14.23
CA VAL A 46 19.74 6.80 13.78
C VAL A 46 18.78 6.86 14.97
N ARG A 47 19.15 6.28 16.11
CA ARG A 47 18.41 6.36 17.37
C ARG A 47 18.19 7.80 17.82
N ASP A 48 19.21 8.64 17.78
CA ASP A 48 19.15 10.01 18.31
C ASP A 48 18.40 10.95 17.34
N ALA A 49 18.48 10.68 16.05
CA ALA A 49 17.66 11.36 15.03
C ALA A 49 16.17 11.04 15.17
N LEU A 50 15.81 9.91 15.79
CA LEU A 50 14.43 9.45 15.96
C LEU A 50 13.83 9.83 17.32
N LEU A 51 14.64 10.16 18.32
CA LEU A 51 14.20 10.56 19.66
C LEU A 51 13.16 11.69 19.66
N PRO A 52 13.29 12.79 18.88
CA PRO A 52 12.28 13.85 18.84
C PRO A 52 10.89 13.36 18.39
N TYR A 53 10.82 12.32 17.55
CA TYR A 53 9.55 11.75 17.08
C TYR A 53 8.90 10.80 18.10
N LEU A 54 9.70 10.23 19.01
CA LEU A 54 9.23 9.41 20.12
C LEU A 54 8.73 10.31 21.27
N ASP A 55 9.41 11.39 21.59
CA ASP A 55 9.06 12.34 22.65
C ASP A 55 7.75 13.09 22.36
N ALA A 56 7.49 13.44 21.11
CA ALA A 56 6.25 14.13 20.71
C ALA A 56 4.95 13.32 21.00
N ARG A 57 5.09 12.06 21.40
CA ARG A 57 3.95 11.14 21.62
C ARG A 57 3.88 10.54 23.02
N HIS A 58 4.72 10.95 23.95
CA HIS A 58 4.83 10.25 25.24
C HIS A 58 5.05 8.73 25.07
N VAL A 59 5.73 8.30 24.01
CA VAL A 59 6.21 6.92 23.89
C VAL A 59 7.41 6.80 24.82
N SER A 60 7.17 6.40 26.06
CA SER A 60 8.23 6.06 26.98
C SER A 60 9.05 4.89 26.41
N LEU A 61 10.35 5.03 26.34
CA LEU A 61 11.21 3.88 26.10
C LEU A 61 10.91 2.84 27.20
N PRO A 62 10.74 1.55 26.85
CA PRO A 62 10.42 0.54 27.82
C PRO A 62 11.54 0.46 28.88
N SER A 63 11.14 0.33 30.13
CA SER A 63 12.03 0.12 31.26
C SER A 63 12.85 -1.17 31.11
N SER A 64 13.92 -1.32 31.85
CA SER A 64 14.74 -2.55 31.85
C SER A 64 13.93 -3.81 32.15
N ASP A 65 12.89 -3.70 32.97
CA ASP A 65 12.00 -4.82 33.34
C ASP A 65 10.98 -5.14 32.22
N GLU A 66 10.47 -4.13 31.52
CA GLU A 66 9.67 -4.31 30.32
C GLU A 66 10.50 -4.92 29.17
N LEU A 67 11.76 -4.50 29.01
CA LEU A 67 12.69 -5.11 28.05
C LEU A 67 12.98 -6.58 28.39
N ARG A 68 13.03 -6.93 29.69
CA ARG A 68 13.21 -8.31 30.15
C ARG A 68 11.94 -9.14 29.89
N ALA A 69 10.75 -8.59 30.17
CA ALA A 69 9.46 -9.20 29.86
C ALA A 69 9.25 -9.37 28.34
N LEU A 70 9.74 -8.45 27.52
CA LEU A 70 9.73 -8.56 26.06
C LEU A 70 10.68 -9.65 25.54
N ARG A 71 11.75 -9.97 26.28
CA ARG A 71 12.68 -11.08 25.94
C ARG A 71 12.03 -12.45 26.05
N GLU A 72 11.09 -12.60 26.97
CA GLU A 72 10.44 -13.89 27.28
C GLU A 72 9.14 -14.10 26.48
N ARG A 73 8.59 -13.05 25.84
CA ARG A 73 7.37 -13.13 25.05
C ARG A 73 7.69 -13.42 23.58
N ARG A 74 6.94 -14.35 22.97
CA ARG A 74 6.96 -14.64 21.53
C ARG A 74 6.23 -13.51 20.80
N ILE A 75 6.96 -12.46 20.41
CA ILE A 75 6.46 -11.29 19.69
C ILE A 75 6.96 -11.30 18.24
N PRO A 76 6.29 -10.59 17.30
CA PRO A 76 6.69 -10.49 15.89
C PRO A 76 8.15 -10.10 15.67
N GLY A 77 8.73 -10.54 14.54
CA GLY A 77 10.16 -10.44 14.21
C GLY A 77 10.76 -9.06 14.43
N PHE A 78 10.15 -8.01 13.91
CA PHE A 78 10.66 -6.64 14.08
C PHE A 78 10.67 -6.16 15.54
N SER A 79 9.68 -6.54 16.35
CA SER A 79 9.68 -6.21 17.79
C SER A 79 10.78 -6.94 18.55
N ARG A 80 11.08 -8.20 18.19
CA ARG A 80 12.23 -8.93 18.75
C ARG A 80 13.56 -8.29 18.35
N GLN A 81 13.68 -7.88 17.09
CA GLN A 81 14.86 -7.23 16.55
C GLN A 81 15.12 -5.87 17.23
N THR A 82 14.12 -4.99 17.27
CA THR A 82 14.28 -3.59 17.69
C THR A 82 14.11 -3.38 19.19
N LYS A 83 13.51 -4.34 19.92
CA LYS A 83 13.07 -4.22 21.31
C LYS A 83 12.02 -3.15 21.54
N LEU A 84 11.31 -2.76 20.49
CA LEU A 84 10.25 -1.75 20.56
C LEU A 84 8.86 -2.42 20.53
N ALA A 85 7.91 -1.76 21.17
CA ALA A 85 6.50 -2.12 21.10
C ALA A 85 5.96 -1.94 19.66
N CYS A 86 4.95 -2.71 19.27
CA CYS A 86 4.31 -2.57 17.94
C CYS A 86 3.79 -1.14 17.70
N SER A 87 3.31 -0.47 18.75
CA SER A 87 2.82 0.92 18.70
C SER A 87 3.91 1.96 18.44
N ALA A 88 5.19 1.64 18.54
CA ALA A 88 6.26 2.54 18.12
C ALA A 88 6.29 2.68 16.60
N CYS A 89 6.04 1.59 15.87
CA CYS A 89 6.07 1.57 14.40
C CYS A 89 4.69 1.69 13.76
N HIS A 90 3.62 1.27 14.46
CA HIS A 90 2.26 1.24 13.93
C HIS A 90 1.29 2.03 14.77
N TYR A 91 0.40 2.76 14.10
CA TYR A 91 -0.81 3.30 14.73
C TYR A 91 -1.84 2.19 15.00
N GLY A 92 -2.03 1.36 14.01
CA GLY A 92 -2.74 0.10 13.93
C GLY A 92 -2.22 -0.59 12.67
N PHE A 93 -2.12 -1.95 12.65
CA PHE A 93 -1.58 -2.64 11.49
C PHE A 93 -2.43 -2.40 10.24
N PRO A 94 -1.79 -2.14 9.08
CA PRO A 94 -0.37 -1.92 8.79
C PRO A 94 0.07 -0.45 8.89
N GLN A 95 -0.77 0.46 9.39
CA GLN A 95 -0.56 1.92 9.40
C GLN A 95 0.73 2.31 10.12
N LEU A 96 1.65 2.97 9.41
CA LEU A 96 2.95 3.33 9.96
C LEU A 96 2.93 4.70 10.67
N THR A 97 3.55 4.75 11.85
CA THR A 97 3.94 6.00 12.52
C THR A 97 5.10 6.67 11.76
N PRO A 98 5.47 7.94 12.06
CA PRO A 98 6.68 8.54 11.52
C PRO A 98 7.93 7.70 11.74
N PHE A 99 8.06 7.09 12.92
CA PHE A 99 9.17 6.18 13.22
C PHE A 99 9.10 4.90 12.35
N GLY A 100 7.94 4.28 12.20
CA GLY A 100 7.75 3.11 11.34
C GLY A 100 8.10 3.39 9.88
N ARG A 101 7.76 4.60 9.38
CA ARG A 101 8.14 5.05 8.04
C ARG A 101 9.65 5.13 7.86
N LEU A 102 10.35 5.76 8.81
CA LEU A 102 11.81 5.86 8.75
C LEU A 102 12.49 4.49 8.90
N PHE A 103 11.96 3.61 9.75
CA PHE A 103 12.46 2.23 9.87
C PHE A 103 12.36 1.47 8.56
N LYS A 104 11.22 1.55 7.87
CA LYS A 104 11.04 0.94 6.53
C LYS A 104 11.98 1.57 5.50
N LEU A 105 12.09 2.90 5.45
CA LEU A 105 12.99 3.61 4.54
C LEU A 105 14.47 3.30 4.83
N ASN A 106 14.82 3.01 6.08
CA ASN A 106 16.18 2.63 6.48
C ASN A 106 16.48 1.14 6.22
N GLY A 107 15.71 0.47 5.35
CA GLY A 107 15.92 -0.92 4.98
C GLY A 107 15.56 -1.91 6.09
N TYR A 108 14.56 -1.62 6.91
CA TYR A 108 14.16 -2.44 8.07
C TYR A 108 15.27 -2.68 9.09
N THR A 109 16.22 -1.73 9.19
CA THR A 109 17.37 -1.79 10.08
C THR A 109 17.42 -0.60 11.04
N LEU A 110 18.07 -0.81 12.18
CA LEU A 110 18.46 0.24 13.12
C LEU A 110 19.94 0.08 13.45
N SER A 111 20.68 1.18 13.53
CA SER A 111 22.07 1.16 13.98
C SER A 111 22.17 0.77 15.46
N GLY A 112 23.19 0.01 15.81
CA GLY A 112 23.48 -0.39 17.21
C GLY A 112 22.64 -1.55 17.73
N LEU A 113 21.96 -2.31 16.85
CA LEU A 113 21.31 -3.57 17.24
C LEU A 113 22.34 -4.62 17.62
N PRO A 114 22.03 -5.51 18.61
CA PRO A 114 22.88 -6.66 18.92
C PRO A 114 23.04 -7.57 17.72
N THR A 115 24.26 -7.97 17.40
CA THR A 115 24.60 -8.89 16.32
C THR A 115 25.50 -10.01 16.83
N ILE A 116 25.46 -11.17 16.17
CA ILE A 116 26.48 -12.22 16.31
C ILE A 116 27.62 -11.83 15.37
N GLU A 117 28.80 -11.62 15.92
CA GLU A 117 29.99 -11.22 15.16
C GLU A 117 30.92 -12.42 15.00
N ALA A 118 31.28 -12.74 13.76
CA ALA A 118 32.41 -13.59 13.49
C ALA A 118 33.66 -12.69 13.46
N GLY A 119 34.45 -12.74 14.54
CA GLY A 119 35.69 -11.95 14.64
C GLY A 119 36.73 -12.49 13.67
N ASP A 120 37.17 -11.64 12.76
CA ASP A 120 38.39 -11.80 11.99
C ASP A 120 39.40 -10.76 12.45
N SER A 121 40.67 -11.15 12.53
CA SER A 121 41.82 -10.29 12.89
C SER A 121 42.07 -9.15 11.87
N SER A 122 41.34 -9.08 10.78
CA SER A 122 41.49 -8.14 9.66
C SER A 122 40.53 -6.95 9.67
N HIS A 123 39.86 -6.62 10.76
CA HIS A 123 38.94 -5.49 10.92
C HIS A 123 37.59 -5.58 10.14
N THR A 124 37.28 -6.67 9.47
CA THR A 124 35.99 -6.94 8.85
C THR A 124 35.21 -7.96 9.67
N SER A 125 34.30 -7.51 10.54
CA SER A 125 33.40 -8.42 11.24
C SER A 125 32.19 -8.72 10.36
N LEU A 126 31.96 -10.03 10.11
CA LEU A 126 30.69 -10.51 9.55
C LEU A 126 29.64 -10.48 10.67
N LYS A 127 28.53 -9.79 10.44
CA LYS A 127 27.45 -9.61 11.42
C LYS A 127 26.22 -10.36 11.02
N LEU A 128 25.60 -11.06 11.94
CA LEU A 128 24.36 -11.80 11.76
C LEU A 128 23.36 -11.39 12.85
N ALA A 129 22.09 -11.27 12.49
CA ALA A 129 21.04 -11.02 13.47
C ALA A 129 20.91 -12.20 14.45
N PRO A 130 20.90 -11.97 15.78
CA PRO A 130 20.91 -13.04 16.77
C PRO A 130 19.59 -13.77 16.94
N PHE A 131 18.53 -13.30 16.25
CA PHE A 131 17.18 -13.84 16.34
C PHE A 131 16.67 -14.26 14.96
N PRO A 132 15.96 -15.40 14.86
CA PRO A 132 15.29 -15.75 13.61
C PRO A 132 14.27 -14.63 13.24
N PRO A 133 14.29 -14.11 12.02
CA PRO A 133 13.37 -13.06 11.58
C PRO A 133 11.98 -13.62 11.22
N VAL A 134 11.52 -14.66 11.90
CA VAL A 134 10.26 -15.37 11.60
C VAL A 134 9.15 -14.86 12.52
N SER A 135 8.00 -14.60 11.95
CA SER A 135 6.74 -14.38 12.66
C SER A 135 5.59 -14.97 11.86
N ALA A 136 4.44 -15.13 12.50
CA ALA A 136 3.26 -15.64 11.84
C ALA A 136 2.04 -14.77 12.17
N MET A 137 1.02 -14.85 11.32
CA MET A 137 -0.26 -14.18 11.47
C MET A 137 -1.38 -15.16 11.12
N ALA A 138 -2.43 -15.14 11.91
CA ALA A 138 -3.66 -15.89 11.64
C ALA A 138 -4.86 -14.97 11.73
N VAL A 139 -5.81 -15.15 10.81
CA VAL A 139 -7.06 -14.42 10.77
C VAL A 139 -8.22 -15.40 10.84
N ALA A 140 -9.18 -15.10 11.70
CA ALA A 140 -10.51 -15.70 11.68
C ALA A 140 -11.51 -14.61 11.33
N SER A 141 -12.52 -14.92 10.52
CA SER A 141 -13.50 -13.93 10.10
C SER A 141 -14.93 -14.48 10.15
N TYR A 142 -15.86 -13.53 10.15
CA TYR A 142 -17.27 -13.76 9.95
C TYR A 142 -17.83 -12.70 9.02
N THR A 143 -18.54 -13.15 7.98
CA THR A 143 -19.15 -12.28 6.97
C THR A 143 -20.65 -12.48 6.92
N HIS A 144 -21.39 -11.37 6.89
CA HIS A 144 -22.84 -11.37 6.66
C HIS A 144 -23.16 -10.30 5.60
N LEU A 145 -23.87 -10.71 4.56
CA LEU A 145 -24.36 -9.84 3.47
C LEU A 145 -25.81 -9.44 3.70
N SER A 146 -26.20 -8.26 3.25
CA SER A 146 -27.61 -7.84 3.26
C SER A 146 -28.51 -8.80 2.48
N THR A 147 -28.02 -9.30 1.34
CA THR A 147 -28.70 -10.35 0.56
C THR A 147 -27.72 -11.45 0.18
N THR A 148 -28.08 -12.68 0.46
CA THR A 148 -27.26 -13.87 0.17
C THR A 148 -26.88 -13.93 -1.31
N VAL A 149 -25.65 -14.33 -1.61
CA VAL A 149 -25.23 -14.67 -2.97
C VAL A 149 -25.92 -15.98 -3.38
N PRO A 150 -26.54 -16.05 -4.55
CA PRO A 150 -27.20 -17.29 -5.02
C PRO A 150 -26.26 -18.49 -4.94
N GLY A 151 -26.77 -19.60 -4.39
CA GLY A 151 -25.98 -20.83 -4.24
C GLY A 151 -25.02 -20.88 -3.05
N THR A 152 -24.98 -19.83 -2.24
CA THR A 152 -24.13 -19.78 -1.03
C THR A 152 -24.97 -19.66 0.23
N GLN A 153 -24.33 -19.88 1.39
CA GLN A 153 -24.90 -19.50 2.69
C GLN A 153 -24.50 -18.07 3.02
N ASN A 154 -25.42 -17.30 3.58
CA ASN A 154 -25.08 -16.09 4.29
C ASN A 154 -24.63 -16.47 5.71
N ASN A 155 -23.75 -15.79 6.38
CA ASN A 155 -23.10 -16.14 7.64
C ASN A 155 -21.86 -17.02 7.47
N SER A 156 -20.99 -16.62 6.56
CA SER A 156 -19.69 -17.29 6.35
C SER A 156 -18.77 -17.05 7.55
N ALA A 157 -18.48 -18.10 8.30
CA ALA A 157 -17.40 -18.11 9.30
C ALA A 157 -16.20 -18.85 8.70
N VAL A 158 -15.04 -18.17 8.60
CA VAL A 158 -13.85 -18.72 7.97
C VAL A 158 -12.71 -18.76 8.98
N PHE A 159 -12.05 -19.95 9.11
CA PHE A 159 -10.85 -20.13 9.93
C PHE A 159 -9.95 -21.25 9.37
N PRO A 160 -8.68 -20.97 9.07
CA PRO A 160 -8.14 -19.62 8.93
C PRO A 160 -8.70 -18.95 7.67
N ASP A 161 -9.05 -17.67 7.74
CA ASP A 161 -9.36 -16.85 6.58
C ASP A 161 -8.05 -16.49 5.87
N GLN A 162 -7.05 -16.13 6.66
CA GLN A 162 -5.67 -15.95 6.22
C GLN A 162 -4.71 -16.53 7.24
N LEU A 163 -3.69 -17.24 6.78
CA LEU A 163 -2.54 -17.66 7.58
C LEU A 163 -1.26 -17.23 6.86
N SER A 164 -0.48 -16.36 7.48
CA SER A 164 0.75 -15.88 6.87
C SER A 164 1.96 -16.18 7.75
N VAL A 165 3.07 -16.51 7.09
CA VAL A 165 4.40 -16.60 7.69
C VAL A 165 5.25 -15.46 7.13
N PHE A 166 5.93 -14.74 8.01
CA PHE A 166 6.80 -13.65 7.63
C PHE A 166 8.25 -14.00 7.93
N LEU A 167 9.12 -13.75 6.96
CA LEU A 167 10.56 -13.65 7.13
C LEU A 167 10.90 -12.16 7.02
N ALA A 168 10.95 -11.47 8.17
CA ALA A 168 11.03 -10.01 8.19
C ALA A 168 12.05 -9.54 9.24
N GLY A 169 13.13 -8.91 8.76
CA GLY A 169 14.20 -8.46 9.65
C GLY A 169 15.42 -7.94 8.92
N GLU A 170 16.39 -7.52 9.72
CA GLU A 170 17.73 -7.15 9.28
C GLU A 170 18.49 -8.39 8.79
N ILE A 171 19.08 -8.27 7.60
CA ILE A 171 20.02 -9.26 7.03
C ILE A 171 21.45 -8.76 7.30
N THR A 172 21.70 -7.48 7.05
CA THR A 172 22.94 -6.77 7.38
C THR A 172 22.59 -5.39 7.94
N PRO A 173 23.51 -4.63 8.53
CA PRO A 173 23.23 -3.30 9.07
C PRO A 173 22.62 -2.29 8.10
N LYS A 174 22.65 -2.59 6.78
CA LYS A 174 22.12 -1.72 5.72
C LYS A 174 21.12 -2.43 4.80
N LEU A 175 20.87 -3.72 5.01
CA LEU A 175 19.99 -4.53 4.18
C LEU A 175 19.02 -5.29 5.07
N GLY A 176 17.76 -5.15 4.83
CA GLY A 176 16.70 -5.94 5.45
C GLY A 176 15.71 -6.46 4.43
N ALA A 177 14.84 -7.34 4.91
CA ALA A 177 13.81 -7.97 4.11
C ALA A 177 12.46 -7.98 4.83
N PHE A 178 11.42 -8.01 4.02
CA PHE A 178 10.05 -8.36 4.38
C PHE A 178 9.56 -9.36 3.34
N VAL A 179 9.37 -10.61 3.74
CA VAL A 179 8.87 -11.68 2.88
C VAL A 179 7.64 -12.28 3.54
N GLN A 180 6.54 -12.35 2.83
CA GLN A 180 5.27 -12.89 3.29
C GLN A 180 4.88 -14.10 2.45
N LEU A 181 4.63 -15.24 3.09
CA LEU A 181 4.00 -16.41 2.52
C LEU A 181 2.61 -16.52 3.09
N THR A 182 1.60 -16.58 2.25
CA THR A 182 0.20 -16.54 2.66
C THR A 182 -0.56 -17.77 2.16
N TYR A 183 -1.25 -18.43 3.08
CA TYR A 183 -2.39 -19.28 2.78
C TYR A 183 -3.65 -18.44 2.88
N ALA A 184 -4.44 -18.39 1.83
CA ALA A 184 -5.70 -17.67 1.75
C ALA A 184 -6.87 -18.64 1.51
N ALA A 185 -7.93 -18.50 2.30
CA ALA A 185 -9.21 -19.11 2.02
C ALA A 185 -10.03 -18.13 1.14
N PRO A 186 -10.98 -18.58 0.29
CA PRO A 186 -11.41 -19.98 0.12
C PRO A 186 -10.56 -20.81 -0.85
N ASP A 187 -9.61 -20.21 -1.55
CA ASP A 187 -8.89 -20.89 -2.64
C ASP A 187 -7.99 -22.04 -2.15
N GLY A 188 -7.67 -22.04 -0.85
CA GLY A 188 -6.82 -23.08 -0.24
C GLY A 188 -5.39 -23.09 -0.78
N SER A 189 -4.96 -22.03 -1.45
CA SER A 189 -3.64 -21.90 -2.05
C SER A 189 -2.63 -21.30 -1.08
N ILE A 190 -1.35 -21.70 -1.25
CA ILE A 190 -0.23 -21.04 -0.58
C ILE A 190 0.56 -20.30 -1.65
N GLY A 191 0.70 -19.02 -1.48
CA GLY A 191 1.41 -18.15 -2.42
C GLY A 191 2.49 -17.30 -1.73
N LEU A 192 3.44 -16.82 -2.54
CA LEU A 192 4.32 -15.74 -2.16
C LEU A 192 3.51 -14.43 -2.25
N ASP A 193 3.31 -13.78 -1.12
CA ASP A 193 2.63 -12.51 -1.02
C ASP A 193 3.65 -11.35 -1.12
N ASN A 194 3.32 -10.19 -0.59
CA ASN A 194 4.17 -9.02 -0.62
C ASN A 194 5.60 -9.32 -0.11
N THR A 195 6.58 -9.08 -0.98
CA THR A 195 7.97 -9.40 -0.71
C THR A 195 8.86 -8.23 -1.13
N GLU A 196 9.73 -7.80 -0.21
CA GLU A 196 10.67 -6.71 -0.45
C GLU A 196 12.01 -6.98 0.23
N PHE A 197 13.10 -6.75 -0.51
CA PHE A 197 14.45 -6.59 0.01
C PHE A 197 14.85 -5.12 -0.17
N ARG A 198 15.34 -4.49 0.90
CA ARG A 198 15.65 -3.07 0.88
C ARG A 198 17.02 -2.80 1.46
N PHE A 199 17.91 -2.25 0.63
CA PHE A 199 19.17 -1.68 1.05
C PHE A 199 19.00 -0.18 1.27
N ALA A 200 19.60 0.37 2.33
CA ALA A 200 19.60 1.81 2.60
C ALA A 200 20.92 2.27 3.17
N ASP A 201 21.30 3.48 2.81
CA ASP A 201 22.45 4.18 3.35
C ASP A 201 22.17 5.68 3.45
N ARG A 202 23.06 6.42 4.11
CA ARG A 202 22.95 7.86 4.36
C ARG A 202 24.19 8.57 3.91
N THR A 203 24.00 9.76 3.35
CA THR A 203 25.06 10.70 2.98
C THR A 203 24.53 12.12 3.12
N HIS A 204 25.33 13.11 2.71
CA HIS A 204 24.93 14.50 2.66
C HIS A 204 24.91 14.99 1.21
N LEU A 205 23.86 15.69 0.84
CA LEU A 205 23.72 16.38 -0.43
C LEU A 205 23.34 17.83 -0.14
N PHE A 206 24.14 18.79 -0.64
CA PHE A 206 23.98 20.23 -0.34
C PHE A 206 23.92 20.53 1.18
N SER A 207 24.81 19.89 1.96
CA SER A 207 24.89 20.00 3.41
C SER A 207 23.66 19.50 4.18
N GLN A 208 22.71 18.85 3.51
CA GLN A 208 21.52 18.23 4.09
C GLN A 208 21.62 16.71 4.05
N GLU A 209 21.00 16.04 5.02
CA GLU A 209 20.96 14.59 5.05
C GLU A 209 20.21 14.05 3.82
N LEU A 210 20.77 13.04 3.17
CA LEU A 210 20.18 12.24 2.12
C LEU A 210 20.18 10.78 2.57
N LEU A 211 19.01 10.24 2.84
CA LEU A 211 18.79 8.80 2.93
C LEU A 211 18.49 8.30 1.51
N TYR A 212 19.20 7.28 1.05
CA TYR A 212 18.97 6.67 -0.26
C TYR A 212 19.03 5.16 -0.16
N GLY A 213 18.41 4.48 -1.11
CA GLY A 213 18.39 3.03 -1.09
C GLY A 213 17.98 2.39 -2.41
N VAL A 214 18.04 1.06 -2.39
CA VAL A 214 17.61 0.19 -3.49
C VAL A 214 16.55 -0.75 -2.95
N THR A 215 15.49 -0.96 -3.72
CA THR A 215 14.42 -1.93 -3.43
C THR A 215 14.37 -2.99 -4.51
N LEU A 216 14.19 -4.24 -4.09
CA LEU A 216 13.83 -5.37 -4.94
C LEU A 216 12.52 -5.93 -4.36
N ASN A 217 11.44 -5.89 -5.14
CA ASN A 217 10.12 -6.29 -4.66
C ASN A 217 9.25 -6.92 -5.75
N ASN A 218 8.11 -7.50 -5.35
CA ASN A 218 7.22 -8.24 -6.26
C ASN A 218 5.84 -7.59 -6.44
N ASN A 219 5.66 -6.35 -6.01
CA ASN A 219 4.37 -5.65 -6.11
C ASN A 219 4.59 -4.15 -6.23
N PRO A 220 4.12 -3.48 -7.32
CA PRO A 220 4.15 -2.03 -7.39
C PRO A 220 3.46 -1.40 -6.17
N THR A 221 4.00 -0.27 -5.73
CA THR A 221 3.55 0.47 -4.54
C THR A 221 3.83 -0.19 -3.18
N MET A 222 4.39 -1.40 -3.12
CA MET A 222 4.78 -2.02 -1.86
C MET A 222 5.78 -1.17 -1.06
N GLN A 223 6.60 -0.39 -1.75
CA GLN A 223 7.61 0.50 -1.17
C GLN A 223 7.02 1.64 -0.35
N ASP A 224 5.74 1.96 -0.55
CA ASP A 224 5.06 3.06 0.13
C ASP A 224 5.17 2.97 1.66
N VAL A 225 5.33 4.13 2.27
CA VAL A 225 5.43 4.27 3.73
C VAL A 225 4.27 5.06 4.34
N TRP A 226 3.40 5.66 3.51
CA TRP A 226 2.30 6.50 4.00
C TRP A 226 0.95 5.81 4.07
N ASN A 227 0.83 4.59 3.55
CA ASN A 227 -0.44 3.84 3.45
C ASN A 227 -1.50 4.59 2.62
N THR A 228 -1.07 5.24 1.55
CA THR A 228 -1.93 6.01 0.63
C THR A 228 -2.07 5.36 -0.73
N VAL A 229 -1.15 4.45 -1.09
CA VAL A 229 -1.11 3.79 -2.39
C VAL A 229 -1.59 2.34 -2.30
N PRO A 230 -1.97 1.71 -3.40
CA PRO A 230 -2.77 0.48 -3.43
C PRO A 230 -2.31 -0.66 -2.53
N ALA A 231 -1.02 -0.97 -2.46
CA ALA A 231 -0.53 -2.13 -1.70
C ALA A 231 -0.81 -2.06 -0.19
N TRP A 232 -0.95 -0.85 0.37
CA TRP A 232 -1.09 -0.63 1.81
C TRP A 232 -2.26 0.29 2.19
N GLN A 233 -3.18 0.57 1.26
CA GLN A 233 -4.30 1.48 1.52
C GLN A 233 -5.41 0.82 2.36
N PHE A 234 -6.27 1.66 2.93
CA PHE A 234 -7.50 1.22 3.57
C PHE A 234 -8.57 0.82 2.53
N PRO A 235 -9.36 -0.24 2.78
CA PRO A 235 -9.40 -1.10 3.95
C PRO A 235 -8.21 -2.08 4.00
N PHE A 236 -7.69 -2.30 5.21
CA PHE A 236 -6.52 -3.16 5.42
C PHE A 236 -6.85 -4.65 5.46
N MET A 237 -8.12 -4.96 5.71
CA MET A 237 -8.70 -6.28 5.63
C MET A 237 -10.09 -6.18 5.00
N THR A 238 -10.44 -7.18 4.20
CA THR A 238 -11.75 -7.28 3.54
C THR A 238 -12.24 -8.71 3.64
N SER A 239 -13.56 -8.89 3.56
CA SER A 239 -14.15 -10.22 3.48
C SER A 239 -13.75 -10.95 2.21
N SER A 240 -13.29 -12.19 2.34
CA SER A 240 -13.04 -13.09 1.21
C SER A 240 -14.35 -13.66 0.61
N ALA A 241 -15.45 -13.55 1.35
CA ALA A 241 -16.77 -14.11 0.94
C ALA A 241 -17.71 -13.07 0.33
N ALA A 242 -17.42 -11.77 0.46
CA ALA A 242 -18.27 -10.71 -0.06
C ALA A 242 -17.93 -10.37 -1.52
N PRO A 243 -18.94 -10.11 -2.37
CA PRO A 243 -18.71 -9.58 -3.71
C PRO A 243 -17.95 -8.23 -3.64
N SER A 244 -17.01 -8.04 -4.56
CA SER A 244 -16.28 -6.79 -4.73
C SER A 244 -16.46 -6.24 -6.15
N PRO A 245 -16.43 -4.91 -6.37
CA PRO A 245 -16.42 -4.32 -7.70
C PRO A 245 -15.29 -4.87 -8.55
N THR A 246 -15.55 -5.15 -9.82
CA THR A 246 -14.61 -5.82 -10.73
C THR A 246 -13.57 -4.89 -11.35
N ALA A 247 -13.90 -3.61 -11.49
CA ALA A 247 -13.01 -2.65 -12.14
C ALA A 247 -11.94 -2.11 -11.17
N SER A 248 -10.69 -2.25 -11.56
CA SER A 248 -9.52 -1.69 -10.85
C SER A 248 -8.49 -1.20 -11.87
N THR A 249 -7.70 -0.20 -11.49
CA THR A 249 -6.57 0.28 -12.30
C THR A 249 -5.40 -0.70 -12.24
N LEU A 250 -4.48 -0.63 -13.21
CA LEU A 250 -3.33 -1.53 -13.28
C LEU A 250 -2.47 -1.48 -12.00
N VAL A 251 -2.32 -0.29 -11.41
CA VAL A 251 -1.52 -0.11 -10.19
C VAL A 251 -2.18 -0.70 -8.94
N GLU A 252 -3.51 -0.99 -8.97
CA GLU A 252 -4.26 -1.46 -7.80
C GLU A 252 -4.15 -2.97 -7.50
N GLY A 253 -3.43 -3.73 -8.30
CA GLY A 253 -3.22 -5.12 -7.91
C GLY A 253 -2.93 -6.12 -9.02
N ALA A 254 -3.21 -5.80 -10.28
CA ALA A 254 -3.01 -6.73 -11.40
C ALA A 254 -1.56 -7.21 -11.57
N LEU A 255 -0.59 -6.44 -11.09
CA LEU A 255 0.85 -6.76 -11.12
C LEU A 255 1.36 -7.37 -9.80
N GLY A 256 0.56 -7.35 -8.74
CA GLY A 256 0.94 -7.90 -7.43
C GLY A 256 1.32 -9.37 -7.54
N GLN A 257 2.51 -9.75 -7.03
CA GLN A 257 3.09 -11.10 -7.07
C GLN A 257 3.36 -11.65 -8.49
N GLN A 258 2.99 -10.92 -9.55
CA GLN A 258 3.19 -11.32 -10.95
C GLN A 258 4.50 -10.75 -11.54
N VAL A 259 5.12 -9.78 -10.89
CA VAL A 259 6.29 -9.07 -11.38
C VAL A 259 7.43 -9.07 -10.37
N VAL A 260 8.64 -8.83 -10.86
CA VAL A 260 9.79 -8.42 -10.06
C VAL A 260 10.14 -6.98 -10.41
N GLY A 261 10.35 -6.15 -9.40
CA GLY A 261 10.73 -4.74 -9.53
C GLY A 261 12.08 -4.47 -8.89
N LEU A 262 12.96 -3.81 -9.60
CA LEU A 262 14.22 -3.28 -9.09
C LEU A 262 14.17 -1.76 -9.21
N GLY A 263 14.36 -1.07 -8.08
CA GLY A 263 14.24 0.38 -8.02
C GLY A 263 15.21 1.05 -7.07
N GLY A 264 15.31 2.37 -7.21
CA GLY A 264 16.02 3.23 -6.29
C GLY A 264 15.11 4.29 -5.69
N TYR A 265 15.39 4.68 -4.46
CA TYR A 265 14.66 5.75 -3.76
C TYR A 265 15.60 6.66 -2.99
N ALA A 266 15.12 7.85 -2.71
CA ALA A 266 15.82 8.84 -1.92
C ALA A 266 14.85 9.66 -1.08
N LEU A 267 15.26 10.02 0.14
CA LEU A 267 14.60 11.00 1.00
C LEU A 267 15.63 12.08 1.35
N TRP A 268 15.47 13.26 0.76
CA TRP A 268 16.38 14.39 1.00
C TRP A 268 15.79 15.33 2.03
N HIS A 269 16.63 15.70 3.00
CA HIS A 269 16.31 16.64 4.08
C HIS A 269 15.01 16.29 4.83
N GLN A 270 14.66 15.02 4.87
CA GLN A 270 13.37 14.52 5.40
C GLN A 270 12.13 15.21 4.77
N LEU A 271 12.29 15.92 3.68
CA LEU A 271 11.26 16.73 3.00
C LEU A 271 10.83 16.12 1.68
N VAL A 272 11.80 15.79 0.80
CA VAL A 272 11.54 15.34 -0.56
C VAL A 272 11.84 13.86 -0.70
N TYR A 273 10.83 13.08 -1.01
CA TYR A 273 10.95 11.68 -1.39
C TYR A 273 10.84 11.52 -2.89
N ALA A 274 11.69 10.73 -3.48
CA ALA A 274 11.63 10.32 -4.88
C ALA A 274 11.97 8.84 -5.02
N GLU A 275 11.32 8.19 -5.98
CA GLU A 275 11.50 6.77 -6.28
C GLU A 275 11.26 6.49 -7.75
N VAL A 276 12.04 5.56 -8.32
CA VAL A 276 11.83 4.96 -9.64
C VAL A 276 12.10 3.47 -9.53
N THR A 277 11.17 2.65 -10.04
CA THR A 277 11.28 1.19 -10.04
C THR A 277 10.89 0.63 -11.42
N ALA A 278 11.68 -0.30 -11.92
CA ALA A 278 11.44 -1.00 -13.17
C ALA A 278 10.85 -2.38 -12.88
N TYR A 279 9.61 -2.63 -13.31
CA TYR A 279 8.90 -3.89 -13.12
C TYR A 279 8.88 -4.73 -14.39
N ARG A 280 8.95 -6.05 -14.23
CA ARG A 280 8.77 -7.02 -15.31
C ARG A 280 8.20 -8.32 -14.74
N SER A 281 7.28 -8.95 -15.47
CA SER A 281 6.83 -10.31 -15.14
C SER A 281 7.96 -11.32 -15.30
N ALA A 282 7.77 -12.52 -14.73
CA ALA A 282 8.60 -13.67 -15.03
C ALA A 282 8.69 -13.88 -16.54
N GLN A 283 9.63 -14.71 -16.99
CA GLN A 283 9.77 -15.03 -18.41
C GLN A 283 8.41 -15.50 -18.95
N GLN A 284 8.04 -15.01 -20.14
CA GLN A 284 6.77 -15.36 -20.79
C GLN A 284 6.54 -16.88 -20.77
N GLY A 285 5.36 -17.28 -20.29
CA GLY A 285 4.97 -18.68 -20.23
C GLY A 285 5.58 -19.49 -19.09
N THR A 286 6.40 -18.90 -18.21
CA THR A 286 6.82 -19.56 -16.99
C THR A 286 5.89 -19.26 -15.84
N ALA A 287 5.67 -20.26 -14.97
CA ALA A 287 4.94 -20.09 -13.73
C ALA A 287 5.68 -19.10 -12.79
N THR A 288 4.90 -18.35 -12.04
CA THR A 288 5.42 -17.59 -10.90
C THR A 288 5.85 -18.55 -9.79
N PRO A 289 6.80 -18.20 -8.91
CA PRO A 289 7.13 -19.00 -7.75
C PRO A 289 5.87 -19.33 -6.93
N LEU A 290 5.69 -20.62 -6.59
CA LEU A 290 4.55 -21.17 -5.84
C LEU A 290 3.18 -21.10 -6.54
N ASP A 291 3.11 -20.62 -7.77
CA ASP A 291 1.92 -20.66 -8.60
C ASP A 291 2.22 -21.32 -9.95
N ALA A 292 1.26 -22.10 -10.47
CA ALA A 292 1.39 -22.79 -11.75
C ALA A 292 1.04 -21.93 -12.97
N THR A 293 0.40 -20.78 -12.77
CA THR A 293 -0.13 -19.94 -13.88
C THR A 293 0.20 -18.46 -13.67
N ALA A 294 1.06 -17.90 -14.53
CA ALA A 294 1.20 -16.46 -14.63
C ALA A 294 -0.06 -15.87 -15.30
N SER A 295 -0.88 -15.16 -14.53
CA SER A 295 -2.10 -14.52 -15.02
C SER A 295 -1.85 -13.20 -15.73
N THR A 296 -0.75 -12.53 -15.41
CA THR A 296 -0.38 -11.22 -15.96
C THR A 296 1.03 -11.25 -16.56
N VAL A 297 1.12 -11.07 -17.86
CA VAL A 297 2.40 -11.08 -18.57
C VAL A 297 2.67 -9.71 -19.19
N THR A 298 3.79 -9.11 -18.79
CA THR A 298 4.23 -7.81 -19.31
C THR A 298 4.98 -7.98 -20.64
N HIS A 299 4.70 -7.10 -21.61
CA HIS A 299 5.45 -7.12 -22.86
C HIS A 299 6.89 -6.66 -22.67
N ASN A 300 7.09 -5.58 -21.91
CA ASN A 300 8.38 -4.98 -21.62
C ASN A 300 8.45 -4.57 -20.14
N VAL A 301 9.50 -3.84 -19.81
CA VAL A 301 9.63 -3.20 -18.48
C VAL A 301 8.53 -2.15 -18.32
N ILE A 302 7.89 -2.18 -17.16
CA ILE A 302 6.89 -1.21 -16.70
C ILE A 302 7.58 -0.27 -15.70
N PRO A 303 7.86 0.99 -16.05
CA PRO A 303 8.40 1.96 -15.12
C PRO A 303 7.30 2.41 -14.14
N TYR A 304 7.61 2.38 -12.87
CA TYR A 304 6.89 3.02 -11.78
C TYR A 304 7.70 4.19 -11.24
N TRP A 305 7.05 5.26 -10.86
CA TRP A 305 7.68 6.42 -10.23
C TRP A 305 6.81 6.99 -9.13
N ARG A 306 7.45 7.61 -8.13
CA ARG A 306 6.78 8.35 -7.06
C ARG A 306 7.61 9.55 -6.64
N VAL A 307 6.94 10.68 -6.40
CA VAL A 307 7.51 11.88 -5.76
C VAL A 307 6.55 12.30 -4.66
N ALA A 308 7.08 12.59 -3.49
CA ALA A 308 6.28 13.11 -2.38
C ALA A 308 7.03 14.21 -1.63
N LEU A 309 6.27 15.19 -1.16
CA LEU A 309 6.73 16.22 -0.23
C LEU A 309 6.09 15.97 1.12
N GLN A 310 6.90 15.96 2.17
CA GLN A 310 6.41 15.80 3.53
C GLN A 310 6.95 16.92 4.42
N HIS A 311 6.10 17.47 5.29
CA HIS A 311 6.52 18.55 6.16
C HIS A 311 5.73 18.58 7.48
N PRO A 312 6.40 18.77 8.63
CA PRO A 312 5.70 19.09 9.86
C PRO A 312 5.15 20.53 9.80
N ILE A 313 3.88 20.71 10.16
CA ILE A 313 3.19 22.00 10.23
C ILE A 313 2.70 22.20 11.67
N GLY A 314 3.51 22.87 12.50
CA GLY A 314 3.27 22.94 13.94
C GLY A 314 3.27 21.55 14.57
N HIS A 315 2.17 21.16 15.20
CA HIS A 315 2.00 19.81 15.76
C HIS A 315 1.41 18.79 14.75
N SER A 316 1.17 19.21 13.51
CA SER A 316 0.62 18.36 12.46
C SER A 316 1.72 17.93 11.50
N TYR A 317 1.44 16.89 10.72
CA TYR A 317 2.30 16.43 9.64
C TYR A 317 1.46 16.34 8.36
N LEU A 318 2.01 16.81 7.26
CA LEU A 318 1.40 16.74 5.94
C LEU A 318 2.36 16.09 4.96
N MET A 319 1.85 15.14 4.19
CA MET A 319 2.49 14.63 2.97
C MET A 319 1.54 14.85 1.79
N VAL A 320 2.09 15.30 0.68
CA VAL A 320 1.41 15.36 -0.63
C VAL A 320 2.32 14.69 -1.63
N GLY A 321 1.77 13.77 -2.41
CA GLY A 321 2.53 12.97 -3.35
C GLY A 321 1.85 12.83 -4.71
N THR A 322 2.62 12.30 -5.63
CA THR A 322 2.17 11.85 -6.96
C THR A 322 2.95 10.60 -7.34
N TYR A 323 2.29 9.68 -8.05
CA TYR A 323 2.89 8.45 -8.50
C TYR A 323 2.22 7.95 -9.78
N GLY A 324 2.85 7.01 -10.45
CA GLY A 324 2.28 6.44 -11.65
C GLY A 324 3.11 5.30 -12.22
N LEU A 325 2.53 4.63 -13.20
CA LEU A 325 3.19 3.62 -14.01
C LEU A 325 2.65 3.63 -15.44
N SER A 326 3.39 3.06 -16.38
CA SER A 326 2.90 2.86 -17.74
C SER A 326 3.46 1.56 -18.30
N GLY A 327 2.59 0.71 -18.82
CA GLY A 327 2.98 -0.60 -19.30
C GLY A 327 2.11 -1.16 -20.40
N ARG A 328 2.61 -2.23 -21.03
CA ARG A 328 1.90 -3.04 -21.99
C ARG A 328 1.79 -4.47 -21.49
N LEU A 329 0.59 -5.01 -21.56
CA LEU A 329 0.26 -6.37 -21.13
C LEU A 329 -0.23 -7.19 -22.32
N TYR A 330 0.00 -8.49 -22.27
CA TYR A 330 -0.70 -9.44 -23.13
C TYR A 330 -2.02 -9.81 -22.44
N PRO A 331 -3.18 -9.51 -23.02
CA PRO A 331 -4.47 -9.83 -22.40
C PRO A 331 -4.78 -11.34 -22.44
N SER A 332 -4.15 -12.05 -23.37
CA SER A 332 -4.24 -13.51 -23.46
C SER A 332 -2.93 -14.10 -23.94
N GLY A 333 -2.42 -15.08 -23.22
CA GLY A 333 -1.19 -15.76 -23.60
C GLY A 333 0.08 -14.93 -23.39
N ILE A 334 1.10 -15.17 -24.20
CA ILE A 334 2.48 -14.74 -24.01
C ILE A 334 3.07 -14.03 -25.23
N SER A 335 2.30 -13.84 -26.27
CA SER A 335 2.74 -13.22 -27.54
C SER A 335 1.54 -12.63 -28.29
N GLY A 336 1.80 -11.79 -29.27
CA GLY A 336 0.79 -11.17 -30.11
C GLY A 336 0.60 -9.68 -29.80
N ALA A 337 -0.61 -9.17 -30.06
CA ALA A 337 -0.97 -7.80 -29.74
C ALA A 337 -1.02 -7.57 -28.23
N THR A 338 -0.82 -6.34 -27.80
CA THR A 338 -0.79 -5.95 -26.38
C THR A 338 -1.69 -4.77 -26.14
N ASP A 339 -2.23 -4.69 -24.92
CA ASP A 339 -2.94 -3.51 -24.45
C ASP A 339 -2.01 -2.62 -23.63
N ARG A 340 -2.25 -1.32 -23.69
CA ARG A 340 -1.48 -0.31 -22.97
C ARG A 340 -2.31 0.32 -21.87
N TYR A 341 -1.70 0.40 -20.69
CA TYR A 341 -2.25 1.04 -19.51
C TYR A 341 -1.29 2.13 -19.03
N THR A 342 -1.84 3.25 -18.59
CA THR A 342 -1.05 4.36 -18.03
C THR A 342 -1.78 4.98 -16.88
N ASP A 343 -1.23 4.82 -15.69
CA ASP A 343 -1.75 5.34 -14.43
C ASP A 343 -0.99 6.59 -14.02
N ALA A 344 -1.72 7.61 -13.63
CA ALA A 344 -1.22 8.81 -12.99
C ALA A 344 -2.08 9.10 -11.75
N ALA A 345 -1.43 9.33 -10.63
CA ALA A 345 -2.10 9.46 -9.35
C ALA A 345 -1.57 10.61 -8.50
N ALA A 346 -2.41 11.10 -7.62
CA ALA A 346 -2.06 12.04 -6.56
C ALA A 346 -2.57 11.52 -5.22
N ASP A 347 -1.80 11.75 -4.16
CA ASP A 347 -2.14 11.28 -2.83
C ASP A 347 -1.77 12.28 -1.73
N LEU A 348 -2.40 12.09 -0.57
CA LEU A 348 -2.23 12.95 0.60
C LEU A 348 -2.33 12.13 1.87
N GLN A 349 -1.47 12.47 2.84
CA GLN A 349 -1.63 12.05 4.23
C GLN A 349 -1.48 13.26 5.15
N PHE A 350 -2.44 13.42 6.05
CA PHE A 350 -2.42 14.42 7.11
C PHE A 350 -2.53 13.73 8.48
N GLU A 351 -1.63 14.06 9.40
CA GLU A 351 -1.63 13.57 10.76
C GLU A 351 -1.71 14.73 11.75
N ARG A 352 -2.58 14.60 12.75
CA ARG A 352 -2.71 15.60 13.81
C ARG A 352 -2.95 14.94 15.16
N PRO A 353 -2.11 15.21 16.17
CA PRO A 353 -2.43 14.90 17.55
C PRO A 353 -3.69 15.64 17.98
N ILE A 354 -4.68 14.91 18.50
CA ILE A 354 -5.92 15.43 19.08
C ILE A 354 -6.08 14.72 20.43
N THR A 355 -5.91 15.45 21.55
CA THR A 355 -6.02 14.85 22.87
C THR A 355 -7.36 14.16 23.06
N PRO A 356 -7.38 12.84 23.49
CA PRO A 356 -6.24 12.08 23.97
C PRO A 356 -5.45 11.28 22.92
N GLY A 357 -5.71 11.43 21.61
CA GLY A 357 -5.19 10.53 20.57
C GLY A 357 -4.59 11.23 19.36
N VAL A 358 -4.73 10.59 18.21
CA VAL A 358 -4.27 11.10 16.91
C VAL A 358 -5.31 10.87 15.83
N LEU A 359 -5.49 11.87 14.96
CA LEU A 359 -6.27 11.79 13.73
C LEU A 359 -5.30 11.65 12.56
N VAL A 360 -5.57 10.68 11.69
CA VAL A 360 -4.84 10.48 10.42
C VAL A 360 -5.85 10.45 9.30
N VAL A 361 -5.67 11.35 8.33
CA VAL A 361 -6.49 11.42 7.11
C VAL A 361 -5.61 11.05 5.93
N ARG A 362 -6.13 10.21 5.04
CA ARG A 362 -5.45 9.78 3.80
C ARG A 362 -6.41 9.87 2.64
N SER A 363 -5.87 10.19 1.48
CA SER A 363 -6.60 10.08 0.23
C SER A 363 -5.68 9.76 -0.92
N THR A 364 -6.23 9.11 -1.95
CA THR A 364 -5.58 8.91 -3.25
C THR A 364 -6.60 9.07 -4.36
N PHE A 365 -6.16 9.63 -5.48
CA PHE A 365 -6.88 9.68 -6.74
C PHE A 365 -5.99 9.10 -7.83
N ILE A 366 -6.51 8.15 -8.59
CA ILE A 366 -5.82 7.48 -9.69
C ILE A 366 -6.63 7.72 -10.96
N HIS A 367 -5.96 8.14 -12.02
CA HIS A 367 -6.50 8.20 -13.36
C HIS A 367 -5.73 7.21 -14.24
N GLU A 368 -6.43 6.27 -14.83
CA GLU A 368 -5.89 5.32 -15.80
C GLU A 368 -6.43 5.60 -17.18
N SER A 369 -5.52 5.64 -18.15
CA SER A 369 -5.82 5.64 -19.59
C SER A 369 -5.50 4.27 -20.17
N GLN A 370 -6.44 3.68 -20.87
CA GLN A 370 -6.33 2.37 -21.51
C GLN A 370 -6.36 2.50 -23.02
N THR A 371 -5.47 1.81 -23.72
CA THR A 371 -5.52 1.58 -25.17
C THR A 371 -5.52 0.08 -25.40
N LEU A 372 -6.67 -0.45 -25.79
CA LEU A 372 -7.00 -1.88 -25.82
C LEU A 372 -6.86 -2.47 -27.21
N ASP A 373 -5.66 -2.29 -27.81
CA ASP A 373 -5.37 -2.73 -29.19
C ASP A 373 -5.61 -4.23 -29.37
N ALA A 374 -5.25 -5.04 -28.40
CA ALA A 374 -5.39 -6.48 -28.45
C ALA A 374 -6.83 -6.92 -28.11
N LEU A 375 -7.42 -6.38 -27.05
CA LEU A 375 -8.78 -6.75 -26.64
C LEU A 375 -9.85 -6.24 -27.59
N ALA A 376 -9.67 -5.08 -28.23
CA ALA A 376 -10.64 -4.55 -29.19
C ALA A 376 -10.46 -5.10 -30.61
N SER A 377 -9.35 -5.80 -30.91
CA SER A 377 -9.07 -6.39 -32.20
C SER A 377 -9.18 -7.92 -32.16
N GLY A 378 -9.60 -8.53 -33.24
CA GLY A 378 -9.67 -9.99 -33.38
C GLY A 378 -11.09 -10.52 -33.61
N ASP A 379 -11.21 -11.83 -33.82
CA ASP A 379 -12.46 -12.48 -34.18
C ASP A 379 -13.47 -12.56 -33.01
N THR A 380 -12.98 -12.42 -31.78
CA THR A 380 -13.79 -12.40 -30.55
C THR A 380 -13.29 -11.29 -29.65
N PRO A 381 -13.75 -10.04 -29.85
CA PRO A 381 -13.30 -8.91 -29.04
C PRO A 381 -13.66 -9.08 -27.57
N GLY A 382 -12.70 -8.75 -26.67
CA GLY A 382 -12.91 -8.67 -25.24
C GLY A 382 -13.17 -7.24 -24.75
N ALA A 383 -13.10 -6.25 -25.66
CA ALA A 383 -13.47 -4.85 -25.39
C ALA A 383 -14.24 -4.28 -26.60
N ALA A 384 -15.25 -3.46 -26.33
CA ALA A 384 -16.01 -2.76 -27.35
C ALA A 384 -15.33 -1.47 -27.80
N ASN A 385 -14.54 -0.86 -26.94
CA ASN A 385 -13.87 0.39 -27.19
C ASN A 385 -12.34 0.18 -27.28
N LEU A 386 -11.71 0.88 -28.24
CA LEU A 386 -10.25 0.93 -28.34
C LEU A 386 -9.62 1.73 -27.19
N HIS A 387 -10.32 2.75 -26.71
CA HIS A 387 -9.84 3.64 -25.64
C HIS A 387 -10.84 3.70 -24.52
N ASN A 388 -10.39 3.34 -23.32
CA ASN A 388 -11.14 3.46 -22.08
C ASN A 388 -10.37 4.28 -21.05
N THR A 389 -11.07 4.73 -20.02
CA THR A 389 -10.49 5.40 -18.84
C THR A 389 -11.10 4.81 -17.59
N LEU A 390 -10.30 4.75 -16.52
CA LEU A 390 -10.75 4.53 -15.16
C LEU A 390 -10.29 5.66 -14.25
N GLU A 391 -11.13 6.02 -13.29
CA GLU A 391 -10.83 6.98 -12.23
C GLU A 391 -11.20 6.34 -10.89
N VAL A 392 -10.23 6.29 -9.99
CA VAL A 392 -10.40 5.75 -8.65
C VAL A 392 -10.12 6.83 -7.64
N PHE A 393 -11.02 7.03 -6.71
CA PHE A 393 -10.84 7.90 -5.56
C PHE A 393 -11.09 7.11 -4.27
N ARG A 394 -10.15 7.17 -3.35
CA ARG A 394 -10.26 6.59 -2.01
C ARG A 394 -9.83 7.62 -0.98
N ALA A 395 -10.59 7.73 0.10
CA ALA A 395 -10.25 8.57 1.24
C ALA A 395 -10.64 7.87 2.53
N ASN A 396 -9.86 8.07 3.58
CA ASN A 396 -10.21 7.59 4.92
C ASN A 396 -9.72 8.55 5.99
N ALA A 397 -10.41 8.53 7.11
CA ALA A 397 -10.04 9.24 8.33
C ALA A 397 -10.06 8.25 9.49
N SER A 398 -8.90 8.04 10.12
CA SER A 398 -8.73 7.17 11.28
C SER A 398 -8.47 8.01 12.52
N TYR A 399 -9.28 7.85 13.56
CA TYR A 399 -9.07 8.45 14.87
C TYR A 399 -8.73 7.38 15.90
N MET A 400 -7.57 7.52 16.51
CA MET A 400 -7.04 6.60 17.50
C MET A 400 -6.92 7.32 18.85
N PRO A 401 -7.95 7.25 19.73
CA PRO A 401 -7.92 7.88 21.04
C PRO A 401 -6.90 7.22 21.97
N SER A 402 -6.52 5.99 21.69
CA SER A 402 -5.53 5.22 22.45
C SER A 402 -4.88 4.18 21.55
N THR A 403 -3.86 3.49 22.06
CA THR A 403 -3.25 2.34 21.36
C THR A 403 -4.18 1.13 21.24
N ARG A 404 -5.32 1.13 21.96
CA ARG A 404 -6.29 0.03 21.97
C ARG A 404 -7.47 0.22 21.02
N LEU A 405 -7.84 1.46 20.71
CA LEU A 405 -9.04 1.76 19.93
C LEU A 405 -8.66 2.54 18.66
N ASN A 406 -9.25 2.15 17.54
CA ASN A 406 -9.17 2.84 16.28
C ASN A 406 -10.56 2.89 15.63
N PHE A 407 -11.00 4.08 15.23
CA PHE A 407 -12.22 4.33 14.47
C PHE A 407 -11.81 4.82 13.10
N THR A 408 -12.23 4.14 12.04
CA THR A 408 -11.95 4.57 10.67
C THR A 408 -13.24 4.71 9.88
N LEU A 409 -13.37 5.84 9.20
CA LEU A 409 -14.38 6.05 8.18
C LEU A 409 -13.68 6.19 6.83
N GLY A 410 -14.13 5.44 5.85
CA GLY A 410 -13.62 5.44 4.50
C GLY A 410 -14.72 5.70 3.46
N TYR A 411 -14.33 6.27 2.34
CA TYR A 411 -15.11 6.42 1.13
C TYR A 411 -14.31 5.95 -0.05
N PHE A 412 -14.96 5.25 -0.97
CA PHE A 412 -14.37 4.82 -2.24
C PHE A 412 -15.30 5.12 -3.41
N SER A 413 -14.71 5.41 -4.56
CA SER A 413 -15.42 5.60 -5.81
C SER A 413 -14.54 5.17 -6.97
N THR A 414 -15.11 4.36 -7.86
CA THR A 414 -14.54 4.02 -9.15
C THR A 414 -15.50 4.52 -10.22
N SER A 415 -14.98 5.16 -11.28
CA SER A 415 -15.74 5.59 -12.45
C SER A 415 -14.90 5.40 -13.70
N GLY A 416 -15.52 5.38 -14.87
CA GLY A 416 -14.79 5.21 -16.12
C GLY A 416 -15.71 5.05 -17.32
N THR A 417 -15.11 4.74 -18.44
CA THR A 417 -15.78 4.51 -19.70
C THR A 417 -16.63 3.24 -19.63
N ALA A 418 -17.87 3.31 -20.07
CA ALA A 418 -18.70 2.11 -20.20
C ALA A 418 -18.26 1.29 -21.41
N ASP A 419 -18.12 -0.02 -21.20
CA ASP A 419 -17.74 -0.99 -22.22
C ASP A 419 -18.41 -2.35 -21.91
N GLY A 420 -19.39 -2.71 -22.71
CA GLY A 420 -20.23 -3.90 -22.45
C GLY A 420 -19.53 -5.23 -22.69
N LEU A 421 -18.40 -5.24 -23.40
CA LEU A 421 -17.59 -6.46 -23.55
C LEU A 421 -16.55 -6.58 -22.43
N LEU A 422 -15.98 -5.46 -22.02
CA LEU A 422 -15.00 -5.44 -20.91
C LEU A 422 -15.68 -5.65 -19.55
N TYR A 423 -16.89 -5.14 -19.39
CA TYR A 423 -17.73 -5.29 -18.19
C TYR A 423 -19.08 -5.92 -18.56
N PRO A 424 -19.12 -7.23 -18.91
CA PRO A 424 -20.35 -7.90 -19.34
C PRO A 424 -21.33 -8.05 -18.17
N ALA A 425 -22.59 -8.24 -18.53
CA ALA A 425 -23.60 -8.66 -17.56
C ALA A 425 -23.31 -10.10 -17.08
N ASP A 426 -23.28 -10.29 -15.78
CA ASP A 426 -23.10 -11.59 -15.14
C ASP A 426 -23.72 -11.54 -13.74
N PRO A 427 -24.49 -12.54 -13.33
CA PRO A 427 -25.07 -12.54 -11.99
C PRO A 427 -24.04 -12.30 -10.89
N VAL A 428 -24.29 -11.33 -10.01
CA VAL A 428 -23.47 -10.92 -8.87
C VAL A 428 -22.18 -10.17 -9.26
N THR A 429 -21.41 -10.62 -10.25
CA THR A 429 -20.07 -10.10 -10.56
C THR A 429 -20.04 -9.12 -11.72
N GLY A 430 -21.03 -9.18 -12.62
CA GLY A 430 -21.06 -8.40 -13.85
C GLY A 430 -21.65 -7.01 -13.72
N SER A 431 -21.80 -6.36 -14.89
CA SER A 431 -22.43 -5.05 -15.06
C SER A 431 -23.50 -5.09 -16.13
N GLY A 432 -24.78 -4.96 -15.75
CA GLY A 432 -25.90 -4.90 -16.69
C GLY A 432 -25.90 -3.62 -17.56
N THR A 433 -25.06 -2.64 -17.22
CA THR A 433 -24.91 -1.37 -17.96
C THR A 433 -23.59 -1.27 -18.72
N GLY A 434 -22.69 -2.26 -18.58
CA GLY A 434 -21.33 -2.19 -19.10
C GLY A 434 -20.46 -1.13 -18.45
N SER A 435 -20.88 -0.57 -17.32
CA SER A 435 -20.18 0.54 -16.66
C SER A 435 -19.39 0.05 -15.43
N PRO A 436 -18.13 0.50 -15.25
CA PRO A 436 -17.31 0.13 -14.08
C PRO A 436 -17.70 0.88 -12.79
N ARG A 437 -18.69 1.78 -12.86
CA ARG A 437 -18.98 2.73 -11.77
C ARG A 437 -19.42 2.03 -10.50
N SER A 438 -18.64 2.25 -9.42
CA SER A 438 -18.96 1.74 -8.09
C SER A 438 -18.58 2.80 -7.05
N ASN A 439 -19.37 2.95 -6.00
CA ASN A 439 -19.03 3.80 -4.87
C ASN A 439 -19.67 3.31 -3.58
N GLY A 440 -19.08 3.70 -2.48
CA GLY A 440 -19.59 3.31 -1.17
C GLY A 440 -18.81 3.92 -0.02
N GLY A 441 -19.20 3.52 1.18
CA GLY A 441 -18.57 3.91 2.42
C GLY A 441 -18.18 2.69 3.26
N ILE A 442 -17.16 2.85 4.09
CA ILE A 442 -16.69 1.81 5.02
C ILE A 442 -16.57 2.44 6.40
N GLY A 443 -17.20 1.84 7.39
CA GLY A 443 -16.97 2.13 8.81
C GLY A 443 -16.23 0.97 9.45
N GLU A 444 -15.16 1.24 10.18
CA GLU A 444 -14.39 0.21 10.89
C GLU A 444 -14.09 0.64 12.32
N LEU A 445 -14.29 -0.28 13.24
CA LEU A 445 -13.92 -0.17 14.64
C LEU A 445 -12.95 -1.30 14.97
N ASP A 446 -11.74 -0.94 15.41
CA ASP A 446 -10.76 -1.90 15.87
C ASP A 446 -10.54 -1.81 17.38
N PHE A 447 -10.42 -2.95 18.00
CA PHE A 447 -10.00 -3.09 19.39
C PHE A 447 -8.75 -3.98 19.48
N ASN A 448 -7.63 -3.39 19.87
CA ASN A 448 -6.40 -4.10 20.17
C ASN A 448 -6.44 -4.63 21.61
N ALA A 449 -6.85 -5.88 21.78
CA ALA A 449 -6.88 -6.54 23.10
C ALA A 449 -5.47 -6.65 23.70
N TRP A 450 -4.50 -6.95 22.83
CA TRP A 450 -3.04 -6.93 23.09
C TRP A 450 -2.33 -6.30 21.89
N GLN A 451 -1.04 -6.02 22.00
CA GLN A 451 -0.25 -5.43 20.92
C GLN A 451 -0.22 -6.27 19.63
N ASN A 452 -0.43 -7.56 19.76
CA ASN A 452 -0.41 -8.54 18.67
C ASN A 452 -1.79 -9.16 18.39
N THR A 453 -2.85 -8.57 18.92
CA THR A 453 -4.24 -9.07 18.74
C THR A 453 -5.15 -7.91 18.44
N ARG A 454 -5.80 -7.95 17.27
CA ARG A 454 -6.77 -6.97 16.80
C ARG A 454 -8.11 -7.65 16.54
N LEU A 455 -9.17 -7.12 17.12
CA LEU A 455 -10.55 -7.48 16.80
C LEU A 455 -11.14 -6.32 16.00
N GLY A 456 -11.69 -6.60 14.83
CA GLY A 456 -12.26 -5.61 13.94
C GLY A 456 -13.74 -5.87 13.68
N LEU A 457 -14.50 -4.79 13.63
CA LEU A 457 -15.88 -4.75 13.16
C LEU A 457 -15.94 -3.74 12.01
N GLN A 458 -16.23 -4.22 10.81
CA GLN A 458 -16.31 -3.41 9.60
C GLN A 458 -17.70 -3.52 8.99
N TYR A 459 -18.22 -2.39 8.52
CA TYR A 459 -19.45 -2.34 7.75
C TYR A 459 -19.22 -1.55 6.46
N THR A 460 -19.50 -2.20 5.32
CA THR A 460 -19.37 -1.61 3.98
C THR A 460 -20.75 -1.39 3.40
N VAL A 461 -21.01 -0.19 2.86
CA VAL A 461 -22.26 0.15 2.17
C VAL A 461 -21.95 0.57 0.74
N TYR A 462 -22.82 0.16 -0.20
CA TYR A 462 -22.66 0.49 -1.61
C TYR A 462 -23.80 1.39 -2.09
N GLY A 463 -23.44 2.57 -2.59
CA GLY A 463 -24.37 3.44 -3.31
C GLY A 463 -24.58 3.01 -4.76
N LYS A 464 -23.51 2.53 -5.40
CA LYS A 464 -23.49 1.90 -6.72
C LYS A 464 -22.51 0.74 -6.71
N PHE A 465 -22.84 -0.30 -7.49
CA PHE A 465 -21.98 -1.46 -7.69
C PHE A 465 -21.99 -1.82 -9.18
N ASN A 466 -20.85 -1.96 -9.80
CA ASN A 466 -20.67 -2.30 -11.22
C ASN A 466 -21.68 -1.60 -12.16
N GLY A 467 -21.85 -0.28 -12.02
CA GLY A 467 -22.61 0.57 -12.93
C GLY A 467 -23.90 1.17 -12.38
N ALA A 468 -24.64 0.47 -11.51
CA ALA A 468 -25.95 0.93 -11.07
C ALA A 468 -26.20 0.73 -9.58
N SER A 469 -27.24 1.38 -9.05
CA SER A 469 -27.74 1.17 -7.68
C SER A 469 -28.78 0.04 -7.61
N SER A 470 -29.50 -0.20 -8.70
CA SER A 470 -30.53 -1.27 -8.79
C SER A 470 -30.28 -2.13 -10.01
N SER A 471 -30.53 -3.44 -9.89
CA SER A 471 -30.32 -4.44 -10.97
C SER A 471 -28.97 -4.26 -11.67
N TYR A 472 -27.90 -4.03 -10.91
CA TYR A 472 -26.60 -3.64 -11.46
C TYR A 472 -25.99 -4.74 -12.33
N ASP A 473 -26.26 -5.99 -12.00
CA ASP A 473 -25.73 -7.19 -12.68
C ASP A 473 -26.54 -7.60 -13.92
N GLY A 474 -27.69 -6.93 -14.16
CA GLY A 474 -28.65 -7.33 -15.19
C GLY A 474 -29.57 -8.51 -14.81
N ALA A 475 -29.37 -9.10 -13.63
CA ALA A 475 -30.13 -10.23 -13.10
C ALA A 475 -31.04 -9.87 -11.91
N GLY A 476 -31.08 -8.61 -11.51
CA GLY A 476 -31.96 -8.07 -10.47
C GLY A 476 -31.30 -7.75 -9.13
N ARG A 477 -30.00 -7.99 -8.97
CA ARG A 477 -29.28 -7.68 -7.73
C ARG A 477 -29.00 -6.18 -7.61
N ASN A 478 -29.27 -5.61 -6.44
CA ASN A 478 -29.03 -4.20 -6.15
C ASN A 478 -27.68 -3.99 -5.50
N ALA A 479 -27.13 -2.78 -5.58
CA ALA A 479 -25.87 -2.43 -4.93
C ALA A 479 -25.91 -2.71 -3.42
N SER A 480 -27.00 -2.32 -2.75
CA SER A 480 -27.23 -2.53 -1.30
C SER A 480 -27.34 -4.00 -0.88
N ASP A 481 -27.62 -4.92 -1.84
CA ASP A 481 -27.63 -6.37 -1.56
C ASP A 481 -26.22 -6.88 -1.18
N ASN A 482 -25.17 -6.14 -1.58
CA ASN A 482 -23.78 -6.42 -1.27
C ASN A 482 -23.27 -5.69 -0.01
N ASP A 483 -24.13 -4.92 0.70
CA ASP A 483 -23.73 -4.32 1.96
C ASP A 483 -23.29 -5.42 2.93
N THR A 484 -22.12 -5.23 3.53
CA THR A 484 -21.37 -6.30 4.20
C THR A 484 -21.04 -5.93 5.62
N LEU A 485 -21.46 -6.77 6.56
CA LEU A 485 -20.91 -6.82 7.91
C LEU A 485 -19.76 -7.82 7.93
N PHE A 486 -18.57 -7.35 8.29
CA PHE A 486 -17.37 -8.15 8.40
C PHE A 486 -16.77 -8.02 9.79
N ILE A 487 -16.63 -9.14 10.49
CA ILE A 487 -16.02 -9.22 11.81
C ILE A 487 -14.78 -10.08 11.68
N PHE A 488 -13.66 -9.63 12.24
CA PHE A 488 -12.43 -10.39 12.17
C PHE A 488 -11.63 -10.36 13.47
N ALA A 489 -10.89 -11.42 13.70
CA ALA A 489 -9.85 -11.52 14.71
C ALA A 489 -8.51 -11.76 14.03
N TRP A 490 -7.57 -10.83 14.22
CA TRP A 490 -6.24 -10.88 13.67
C TRP A 490 -5.22 -11.11 14.80
N LEU A 491 -4.41 -12.14 14.68
CA LEU A 491 -3.43 -12.58 15.66
C LEU A 491 -2.06 -12.64 15.04
N ALA A 492 -1.03 -12.04 15.66
CA ALA A 492 0.36 -12.15 15.23
C ALA A 492 1.25 -12.75 16.34
N PHE A 493 2.19 -13.60 16.00
CA PHE A 493 3.07 -14.28 16.95
C PHE A 493 4.41 -14.66 16.36
#